data_371e549d6bc55a9211c4f6e6d0b313db
#
_entry.id   371e549d6bc55a9211c4f6e6d0b313db
#
_cell.length_a   1.000
_cell.length_b   1.000
_cell.length_c   1.000
_cell.angle_alpha   90.00
_cell.angle_beta   90.00
_cell.angle_gamma   90.00
#
_symmetry.space_group_name_H-M   'P 1'
#
loop_
_entity.id
_entity.type
_entity.pdbx_description
1 polymer ?
#
loop_
_entity_poly.entity_id
_entity_poly.type
_entity_poly.pdbx_seq_one_letter_code
_entity_poly.pdbx_strand_id
1 'polypeptide(L)'
;MIIPPNCVKCKKQAVISVKNPNRYGSVTRLSGNRRKPWVVREGKSGQQKPIGYTATREDGLILLAKFNATPWDIEADKITLDELYKLWLDKRACKLGEANRASLKSAYNHCAKLGGLKYNQIKSYQMQDCIDGCGKGYSTQGAIKNLWGHLDRFAMELDIIQKQCSDLLTSAPIPETTKQIFTDDEVQRLWDNQTLEWVDSVLFFLYTGFRISEMIGLKTANIDLNAGTMIGGVKTAAGKNRLVPIHSKIQTIVQRRFEQSKSGYLFEYNGKKLNESQYRDVWNELMNTLNMDHTPHECRHTFRSRLDSAGANKVCIDRLMGHKSKGTGERVYTHKNIEELRLNIELITN
;
A
#
# COMPACT_ATOMS: atom_id res chain seq x y z
N MET A 1 -47.66 37.82 -79.72
CA MET A 1 -46.33 37.30 -79.87
C MET A 1 -46.02 36.34 -78.67
N ILE A 2 -46.04 35.05 -78.96
CA ILE A 2 -46.15 33.98 -77.94
C ILE A 2 -44.71 33.52 -77.63
N ILE A 3 -44.38 33.52 -76.36
CA ILE A 3 -43.09 32.99 -75.80
C ILE A 3 -43.31 31.52 -75.44
N PRO A 4 -42.47 30.60 -75.84
CA PRO A 4 -42.61 29.19 -75.50
C PRO A 4 -41.98 28.90 -74.10
N PRO A 5 -42.42 27.84 -73.40
CA PRO A 5 -42.09 27.60 -72.03
C PRO A 5 -40.75 26.83 -71.86
N ASN A 6 -40.13 27.17 -70.83
CA ASN A 6 -38.90 26.74 -70.24
C ASN A 6 -38.61 25.23 -70.19
N CYS A 7 -37.42 24.90 -70.61
CA CYS A 7 -36.71 23.66 -70.26
C CYS A 7 -36.07 23.84 -68.89
N VAL A 8 -36.57 23.18 -67.87
CA VAL A 8 -35.95 23.13 -66.54
C VAL A 8 -34.86 22.08 -66.60
N LYS A 9 -33.62 22.47 -66.91
CA LYS A 9 -32.41 21.68 -66.66
C LYS A 9 -32.19 21.68 -65.15
N CYS A 10 -32.49 20.57 -64.52
CA CYS A 10 -32.10 20.24 -63.13
C CYS A 10 -30.59 20.46 -62.95
N LYS A 11 -30.21 21.59 -62.35
CA LYS A 11 -28.82 21.77 -61.88
C LYS A 11 -28.60 20.81 -60.73
N LYS A 12 -27.91 19.70 -60.98
CA LYS A 12 -27.28 18.93 -59.90
C LYS A 12 -26.39 19.90 -59.13
N GLN A 13 -26.80 20.26 -57.93
CA GLN A 13 -25.92 20.94 -57.01
C GLN A 13 -24.68 20.07 -56.84
N ALA A 14 -23.52 20.54 -57.30
CA ALA A 14 -22.27 19.94 -57.03
C ALA A 14 -22.03 19.97 -55.52
N VAL A 15 -22.16 18.86 -54.86
CA VAL A 15 -21.74 18.70 -53.49
C VAL A 15 -20.23 18.98 -53.45
N ILE A 16 -19.84 20.14 -52.99
CA ILE A 16 -18.45 20.49 -52.75
C ILE A 16 -17.93 19.52 -51.70
N SER A 17 -17.22 18.51 -52.15
CA SER A 17 -16.52 17.60 -51.21
C SER A 17 -15.35 18.37 -50.62
N VAL A 18 -15.55 18.94 -49.45
CA VAL A 18 -14.45 19.52 -48.69
C VAL A 18 -13.49 18.37 -48.34
N LYS A 19 -12.31 18.42 -48.94
CA LYS A 19 -11.24 17.46 -48.60
C LYS A 19 -10.75 17.78 -47.21
N ASN A 20 -10.67 16.75 -46.36
CA ASN A 20 -10.07 16.92 -45.03
C ASN A 20 -8.61 17.40 -45.15
N PRO A 21 -8.12 18.20 -44.24
CA PRO A 21 -6.70 18.58 -44.19
C PRO A 21 -5.79 17.36 -44.23
N ASN A 22 -4.56 17.54 -44.74
CA ASN A 22 -3.58 16.48 -44.75
C ASN A 22 -3.34 15.92 -43.36
N ARG A 23 -3.32 14.60 -43.22
CA ARG A 23 -3.18 13.88 -41.95
C ARG A 23 -4.38 13.97 -41.00
N TYR A 24 -5.50 14.53 -41.39
CA TYR A 24 -6.71 14.61 -40.56
C TYR A 24 -7.41 13.25 -40.37
N GLY A 25 -7.25 12.34 -41.32
CA GLY A 25 -7.90 11.05 -41.37
C GLY A 25 -9.08 11.01 -42.34
N SER A 26 -9.78 9.88 -42.38
CA SER A 26 -10.85 9.66 -43.35
C SER A 26 -12.04 8.90 -42.76
N VAL A 27 -13.23 9.20 -43.32
CA VAL A 27 -14.47 8.46 -43.06
C VAL A 27 -14.91 7.89 -44.42
N THR A 28 -14.83 6.55 -44.58
CA THR A 28 -15.15 5.87 -45.83
C THR A 28 -16.20 4.78 -45.62
N ARG A 29 -17.07 4.60 -46.61
CA ARG A 29 -18.07 3.53 -46.59
C ARG A 29 -17.47 2.22 -47.05
N LEU A 30 -17.65 1.16 -46.28
CA LEU A 30 -17.29 -0.21 -46.65
C LEU A 30 -18.40 -0.83 -47.51
N SER A 31 -18.05 -1.71 -48.42
CA SER A 31 -18.99 -2.47 -49.22
C SER A 31 -19.72 -3.56 -48.42
N GLY A 32 -20.90 -3.97 -48.89
CA GLY A 32 -21.71 -5.02 -48.29
C GLY A 32 -22.75 -4.53 -47.29
N ASN A 33 -23.65 -5.41 -46.86
CA ASN A 33 -24.74 -5.10 -45.93
C ASN A 33 -24.22 -5.20 -44.49
N ARG A 34 -23.78 -4.07 -43.92
CA ARG A 34 -23.19 -3.96 -42.58
C ARG A 34 -24.01 -3.06 -41.68
N ARG A 35 -24.20 -3.46 -40.42
CA ARG A 35 -24.90 -2.64 -39.40
C ARG A 35 -24.19 -1.30 -39.15
N LYS A 36 -22.85 -1.24 -39.32
CA LYS A 36 -22.01 -0.04 -39.19
C LYS A 36 -21.10 0.06 -40.42
N PRO A 37 -21.60 0.60 -41.54
CA PRO A 37 -20.87 0.56 -42.84
C PRO A 37 -19.77 1.62 -42.94
N TRP A 38 -19.69 2.59 -42.06
CA TRP A 38 -18.71 3.67 -42.15
C TRP A 38 -17.51 3.37 -41.23
N VAL A 39 -16.34 3.29 -41.84
CA VAL A 39 -15.07 3.14 -41.12
C VAL A 39 -14.39 4.51 -41.01
N VAL A 40 -13.96 4.83 -39.80
CA VAL A 40 -13.18 6.02 -39.45
C VAL A 40 -11.71 5.60 -39.30
N ARG A 41 -10.80 6.27 -40.02
CA ARG A 41 -9.37 5.96 -39.96
C ARG A 41 -8.55 7.18 -39.56
N GLU A 42 -7.52 6.98 -38.74
CA GLU A 42 -6.56 8.04 -38.42
C GLU A 42 -5.71 8.43 -39.62
N GLY A 43 -5.20 9.67 -39.63
CA GLY A 43 -4.36 10.19 -40.69
C GLY A 43 -2.87 10.34 -40.39
N LYS A 44 -2.43 9.99 -39.15
CA LYS A 44 -1.07 10.31 -38.66
C LYS A 44 0.00 9.26 -39.01
N SER A 45 -0.36 8.01 -39.17
CA SER A 45 0.59 6.93 -39.51
C SER A 45 0.43 6.51 -40.96
N GLY A 46 1.52 6.14 -41.64
CA GLY A 46 1.49 5.65 -43.02
C GLY A 46 0.60 4.41 -43.22
N GLN A 47 0.17 3.75 -42.14
CA GLN A 47 -0.88 2.75 -42.11
C GLN A 47 -2.13 3.39 -41.52
N GLN A 48 -3.14 3.63 -42.34
CA GLN A 48 -4.44 4.18 -41.90
C GLN A 48 -5.18 3.20 -40.97
N LYS A 49 -4.85 3.19 -39.71
CA LYS A 49 -5.51 2.31 -38.72
C LYS A 49 -6.96 2.74 -38.52
N PRO A 50 -7.93 1.81 -38.44
CA PRO A 50 -9.29 2.13 -38.12
C PRO A 50 -9.42 2.55 -36.63
N ILE A 51 -10.03 3.71 -36.40
CA ILE A 51 -10.36 4.24 -35.05
C ILE A 51 -11.69 3.65 -34.58
N GLY A 52 -12.64 3.45 -35.52
CA GLY A 52 -13.96 2.92 -35.20
C GLY A 52 -14.85 2.75 -36.42
N TYR A 53 -16.07 2.25 -36.17
CA TYR A 53 -17.09 2.01 -37.18
C TYR A 53 -18.41 2.66 -36.72
N THR A 54 -19.08 3.38 -37.64
CA THR A 54 -20.33 4.09 -37.34
C THR A 54 -21.46 3.72 -38.29
N ALA A 55 -22.71 3.97 -37.88
CA ALA A 55 -23.88 3.68 -38.68
C ALA A 55 -24.07 4.73 -39.78
N THR A 56 -23.78 6.00 -39.47
CA THR A 56 -23.88 7.13 -40.40
C THR A 56 -22.51 7.74 -40.71
N ARG A 57 -22.42 8.51 -41.79
CA ARG A 57 -21.23 9.28 -42.13
C ARG A 57 -21.00 10.42 -41.18
N GLU A 58 -22.10 11.04 -40.71
CA GLU A 58 -22.11 12.14 -39.76
C GLU A 58 -21.50 11.70 -38.42
N ASP A 59 -21.93 10.58 -37.87
CA ASP A 59 -21.34 10.00 -36.65
C ASP A 59 -19.84 9.71 -36.85
N GLY A 60 -19.46 9.27 -38.07
CA GLY A 60 -18.07 9.05 -38.41
C GLY A 60 -17.25 10.34 -38.43
N LEU A 61 -17.80 11.43 -38.91
CA LEU A 61 -17.13 12.74 -38.90
C LEU A 61 -17.02 13.30 -37.47
N ILE A 62 -18.04 13.13 -36.65
CA ILE A 62 -18.00 13.50 -35.21
C ILE A 62 -16.93 12.71 -34.50
N LEU A 63 -16.86 11.39 -34.72
CA LEU A 63 -15.84 10.53 -34.14
C LEU A 63 -14.44 10.96 -34.58
N LEU A 64 -14.24 11.28 -35.87
CA LEU A 64 -12.97 11.73 -36.41
C LEU A 64 -12.56 13.10 -35.86
N ALA A 65 -13.50 14.02 -35.71
CA ALA A 65 -13.27 15.33 -35.10
C ALA A 65 -12.86 15.20 -33.62
N LYS A 66 -13.58 14.40 -32.85
CA LYS A 66 -13.25 14.08 -31.47
C LYS A 66 -11.85 13.46 -31.36
N PHE A 67 -11.53 12.50 -32.21
CA PHE A 67 -10.21 11.87 -32.22
C PHE A 67 -9.08 12.88 -32.52
N ASN A 68 -9.28 13.82 -33.43
CA ASN A 68 -8.25 14.81 -33.75
C ASN A 68 -8.13 15.91 -32.70
N ALA A 69 -9.22 16.23 -32.02
CA ALA A 69 -9.20 17.18 -30.90
C ALA A 69 -8.51 16.58 -29.66
N THR A 70 -8.84 15.32 -29.34
CA THR A 70 -8.36 14.62 -28.15
C THR A 70 -8.07 13.15 -28.49
N PRO A 71 -6.95 12.85 -29.23
CA PRO A 71 -6.65 11.49 -29.69
C PRO A 71 -6.51 10.48 -28.53
N TRP A 72 -6.14 10.97 -27.36
CA TRP A 72 -5.96 10.20 -26.11
C TRP A 72 -7.29 9.76 -25.51
N ASP A 73 -8.38 10.52 -25.65
CA ASP A 73 -9.69 10.21 -25.06
C ASP A 73 -10.29 8.91 -25.59
N ILE A 74 -10.00 8.57 -26.86
CA ILE A 74 -10.52 7.34 -27.46
C ILE A 74 -9.81 6.09 -26.92
N GLU A 75 -8.53 6.19 -26.61
CA GLU A 75 -7.78 5.10 -25.95
C GLU A 75 -8.13 5.03 -24.46
N ALA A 76 -8.29 6.18 -23.82
CA ALA A 76 -8.74 6.27 -22.44
C ALA A 76 -10.13 5.62 -22.24
N ASP A 77 -11.06 5.83 -23.18
CA ASP A 77 -12.39 5.21 -23.16
C ASP A 77 -12.38 3.67 -23.33
N LYS A 78 -11.23 3.07 -23.68
CA LYS A 78 -11.11 1.62 -23.90
C LYS A 78 -10.41 0.88 -22.77
N ILE A 79 -9.64 1.57 -21.96
CA ILE A 79 -8.80 0.94 -20.93
C ILE A 79 -9.65 0.18 -19.91
N THR A 80 -9.31 -1.08 -19.69
CA THR A 80 -9.97 -1.94 -18.70
C THR A 80 -9.36 -1.73 -17.31
N LEU A 81 -10.05 -2.23 -16.27
CA LEU A 81 -9.51 -2.21 -14.91
C LEU A 81 -8.18 -2.96 -14.81
N ASP A 82 -8.04 -4.11 -15.48
CA ASP A 82 -6.81 -4.90 -15.49
C ASP A 82 -5.64 -4.13 -16.11
N GLU A 83 -5.89 -3.45 -17.23
CA GLU A 83 -4.88 -2.65 -17.94
C GLU A 83 -4.48 -1.42 -17.12
N LEU A 84 -5.46 -0.71 -16.55
CA LEU A 84 -5.21 0.44 -15.68
C LEU A 84 -4.41 0.04 -14.43
N TYR A 85 -4.78 -1.09 -13.79
CA TYR A 85 -4.07 -1.59 -12.62
C TYR A 85 -2.61 -1.95 -12.94
N LYS A 86 -2.34 -2.63 -14.04
CA LYS A 86 -0.98 -2.95 -14.51
C LYS A 86 -0.18 -1.68 -14.75
N LEU A 87 -0.76 -0.71 -15.46
CA LEU A 87 -0.11 0.57 -15.74
C LEU A 87 0.18 1.36 -14.46
N TRP A 88 -0.75 1.34 -13.49
CA TRP A 88 -0.56 1.95 -12.18
C TRP A 88 0.54 1.26 -11.38
N LEU A 89 0.59 -0.08 -11.38
CA LEU A 89 1.66 -0.84 -10.71
C LEU A 89 3.04 -0.43 -11.23
N ASP A 90 3.19 -0.33 -12.55
CA ASP A 90 4.43 0.02 -13.20
C ASP A 90 4.86 1.48 -12.90
N LYS A 91 3.94 2.43 -13.05
CA LYS A 91 4.27 3.86 -12.99
C LYS A 91 4.19 4.48 -11.59
N ARG A 92 3.37 3.97 -10.69
CA ARG A 92 3.06 4.60 -9.39
C ARG A 92 3.39 3.71 -8.20
N ALA A 93 3.07 2.43 -8.26
CA ALA A 93 3.28 1.53 -7.13
C ALA A 93 4.76 1.25 -6.84
N CYS A 94 5.66 1.49 -7.78
CA CYS A 94 7.11 1.37 -7.57
C CYS A 94 7.64 2.28 -6.45
N LYS A 95 6.95 3.39 -6.16
CA LYS A 95 7.26 4.32 -5.05
C LYS A 95 6.76 3.83 -3.69
N LEU A 96 5.92 2.80 -3.66
CA LEU A 96 5.37 2.24 -2.43
C LEU A 96 6.32 1.18 -1.84
N GLY A 97 6.34 1.07 -0.51
CA GLY A 97 7.05 -0.01 0.16
C GLY A 97 6.47 -1.40 -0.18
N GLU A 98 7.28 -2.43 -0.12
CA GLU A 98 6.93 -3.80 -0.51
C GLU A 98 5.68 -4.33 0.19
N ALA A 99 5.57 -4.15 1.52
CA ALA A 99 4.40 -4.59 2.29
C ALA A 99 3.10 -3.92 1.82
N ASN A 100 3.15 -2.62 1.46
CA ASN A 100 1.99 -1.90 0.96
C ASN A 100 1.60 -2.40 -0.44
N ARG A 101 2.58 -2.65 -1.32
CA ARG A 101 2.33 -3.26 -2.64
C ARG A 101 1.70 -4.64 -2.50
N ALA A 102 2.19 -5.48 -1.59
CA ALA A 102 1.61 -6.80 -1.32
C ALA A 102 0.16 -6.70 -0.83
N SER A 103 -0.13 -5.77 0.08
CA SER A 103 -1.49 -5.50 0.56
C SER A 103 -2.42 -5.05 -0.57
N LEU A 104 -1.99 -4.12 -1.43
CA LEU A 104 -2.80 -3.64 -2.55
C LEU A 104 -2.97 -4.70 -3.65
N LYS A 105 -1.97 -5.58 -3.85
CA LYS A 105 -2.11 -6.74 -4.73
C LYS A 105 -3.16 -7.73 -4.19
N SER A 106 -3.14 -8.00 -2.90
CA SER A 106 -4.19 -8.83 -2.25
C SER A 106 -5.57 -8.19 -2.38
N ALA A 107 -5.67 -6.86 -2.18
CA ALA A 107 -6.91 -6.12 -2.37
C ALA A 107 -7.44 -6.22 -3.80
N TYR A 108 -6.57 -6.17 -4.82
CA TYR A 108 -6.94 -6.31 -6.22
C TYR A 108 -7.61 -7.66 -6.53
N ASN A 109 -7.19 -8.73 -5.88
CA ASN A 109 -7.79 -10.05 -6.08
C ASN A 109 -9.31 -10.06 -5.76
N HIS A 110 -9.76 -9.23 -4.82
CA HIS A 110 -11.19 -9.07 -4.52
C HIS A 110 -11.94 -8.25 -5.59
N CYS A 111 -11.22 -7.50 -6.43
CA CYS A 111 -11.77 -6.69 -7.51
C CYS A 111 -11.67 -7.37 -8.89
N ALA A 112 -10.98 -8.51 -8.99
CA ALA A 112 -10.65 -9.19 -10.25
C ALA A 112 -11.88 -9.52 -11.12
N LYS A 113 -13.06 -9.74 -10.52
CA LYS A 113 -14.32 -9.93 -11.25
C LYS A 113 -14.71 -8.78 -12.16
N LEU A 114 -14.18 -7.57 -11.91
CA LEU A 114 -14.41 -6.38 -12.72
C LEU A 114 -13.27 -6.12 -13.72
N GLY A 115 -12.22 -6.93 -13.73
CA GLY A 115 -10.97 -6.71 -14.45
C GLY A 115 -11.13 -6.40 -15.94
N GLY A 116 -12.03 -7.12 -16.62
CA GLY A 116 -12.31 -6.92 -18.03
C GLY A 116 -13.27 -5.75 -18.37
N LEU A 117 -13.84 -5.08 -17.36
CA LEU A 117 -14.73 -3.94 -17.59
C LEU A 117 -13.89 -2.69 -17.90
N LYS A 118 -14.42 -1.83 -18.76
CA LYS A 118 -13.83 -0.52 -18.99
C LYS A 118 -13.91 0.32 -17.72
N TYR A 119 -12.78 0.93 -17.32
CA TYR A 119 -12.68 1.62 -16.04
C TYR A 119 -13.71 2.75 -15.89
N ASN A 120 -13.92 3.55 -16.92
CA ASN A 120 -14.89 4.66 -16.92
C ASN A 120 -16.38 4.20 -16.83
N GLN A 121 -16.64 2.91 -17.01
CA GLN A 121 -17.99 2.33 -16.91
C GLN A 121 -18.25 1.68 -15.54
N ILE A 122 -17.22 1.48 -14.72
CA ILE A 122 -17.35 0.91 -13.38
C ILE A 122 -18.03 1.94 -12.47
N LYS A 123 -19.11 1.53 -11.82
CA LYS A 123 -19.87 2.38 -10.92
C LYS A 123 -19.47 2.18 -9.46
N SER A 124 -19.67 3.17 -8.62
CA SER A 124 -19.35 3.11 -7.19
C SER A 124 -19.99 1.92 -6.47
N TYR A 125 -21.23 1.53 -6.82
CA TYR A 125 -21.87 0.38 -6.21
C TYR A 125 -21.12 -0.94 -6.53
N GLN A 126 -20.58 -1.10 -7.75
CA GLN A 126 -19.79 -2.28 -8.13
C GLN A 126 -18.44 -2.31 -7.39
N MET A 127 -17.86 -1.14 -7.15
CA MET A 127 -16.66 -1.02 -6.31
C MET A 127 -16.99 -1.38 -4.85
N GLN A 128 -18.15 -0.92 -4.34
CA GLN A 128 -18.65 -1.25 -3.00
C GLN A 128 -18.89 -2.76 -2.86
N ASP A 129 -19.49 -3.41 -3.86
CA ASP A 129 -19.68 -4.86 -3.89
C ASP A 129 -18.36 -5.67 -3.75
N CYS A 130 -17.23 -5.09 -4.15
CA CYS A 130 -15.93 -5.72 -3.92
C CYS A 130 -15.48 -5.61 -2.46
N ILE A 131 -15.87 -4.55 -1.77
CA ILE A 131 -15.58 -4.34 -0.35
C ILE A 131 -16.49 -5.23 0.50
N ASP A 132 -17.79 -5.17 0.27
CA ASP A 132 -18.77 -5.89 1.08
C ASP A 132 -18.69 -7.40 0.87
N GLY A 133 -18.46 -7.81 -0.37
CA GLY A 133 -18.34 -9.22 -0.76
C GLY A 133 -16.97 -9.86 -0.46
N CYS A 134 -15.99 -9.13 0.11
CA CYS A 134 -14.66 -9.69 0.36
C CYS A 134 -14.63 -10.74 1.50
N GLY A 135 -15.67 -10.80 2.34
CA GLY A 135 -15.75 -11.71 3.50
C GLY A 135 -14.64 -11.48 4.55
N LYS A 136 -14.05 -10.27 4.58
CA LYS A 136 -12.94 -9.90 5.47
C LYS A 136 -13.30 -8.69 6.31
N GLY A 137 -12.54 -8.50 7.42
CA GLY A 137 -12.74 -7.38 8.35
C GLY A 137 -12.19 -6.05 7.83
N TYR A 138 -12.33 -5.04 8.68
CA TYR A 138 -11.96 -3.63 8.48
C TYR A 138 -10.64 -3.42 7.71
N SER A 139 -9.57 -4.12 8.09
CA SER A 139 -8.24 -3.89 7.51
C SER A 139 -8.19 -4.23 6.01
N THR A 140 -8.80 -5.35 5.61
CA THR A 140 -8.87 -5.77 4.20
C THR A 140 -9.83 -4.89 3.41
N GLN A 141 -10.99 -4.57 3.98
CA GLN A 141 -11.95 -3.64 3.37
C GLN A 141 -11.31 -2.26 3.15
N GLY A 142 -10.58 -1.75 4.13
CA GLY A 142 -9.81 -0.51 4.02
C GLY A 142 -8.74 -0.57 2.93
N ALA A 143 -8.06 -1.70 2.76
CA ALA A 143 -7.09 -1.89 1.68
C ALA A 143 -7.74 -1.88 0.29
N ILE A 144 -8.92 -2.50 0.13
CA ILE A 144 -9.70 -2.46 -1.13
C ILE A 144 -10.16 -1.04 -1.43
N LYS A 145 -10.71 -0.33 -0.44
CA LYS A 145 -11.08 1.09 -0.59
C LYS A 145 -9.89 1.96 -1.00
N ASN A 146 -8.74 1.78 -0.35
CA ASN A 146 -7.51 2.50 -0.69
C ASN A 146 -7.03 2.21 -2.12
N LEU A 147 -7.14 0.95 -2.57
CA LEU A 147 -6.81 0.59 -3.95
C LEU A 147 -7.68 1.37 -4.94
N TRP A 148 -9.00 1.39 -4.76
CA TRP A 148 -9.90 2.16 -5.61
C TRP A 148 -9.56 3.66 -5.63
N GLY A 149 -9.21 4.24 -4.46
CA GLY A 149 -8.74 5.63 -4.38
C GLY A 149 -7.44 5.88 -5.13
N HIS A 150 -6.52 4.92 -5.16
CA HIS A 150 -5.30 5.02 -5.97
C HIS A 150 -5.59 4.94 -7.46
N LEU A 151 -6.46 4.03 -7.87
CA LEU A 151 -6.82 3.83 -9.28
C LEU A 151 -7.63 5.00 -9.82
N ASP A 152 -8.60 5.52 -9.06
CA ASP A 152 -9.39 6.70 -9.45
C ASP A 152 -8.49 7.93 -9.67
N ARG A 153 -7.60 8.23 -8.72
CA ARG A 153 -6.65 9.35 -8.89
C ARG A 153 -5.77 9.17 -10.12
N PHE A 154 -5.31 7.97 -10.37
CA PHE A 154 -4.50 7.68 -11.55
C PHE A 154 -5.30 7.74 -12.85
N ALA A 155 -6.55 7.29 -12.83
CA ALA A 155 -7.48 7.40 -13.96
C ALA A 155 -7.82 8.87 -14.27
N MET A 156 -7.95 9.73 -13.24
CA MET A 156 -8.09 11.18 -13.44
C MET A 156 -6.85 11.82 -14.05
N GLU A 157 -5.65 11.42 -13.63
CA GLU A 157 -4.38 11.89 -14.24
C GLU A 157 -4.29 11.54 -15.74
N LEU A 158 -4.98 10.48 -16.17
CA LEU A 158 -5.03 10.00 -17.56
C LEU A 158 -6.29 10.47 -18.30
N ASP A 159 -7.08 11.35 -17.71
CA ASP A 159 -8.36 11.84 -18.26
C ASP A 159 -9.38 10.74 -18.59
N ILE A 160 -9.27 9.55 -17.95
CA ILE A 160 -10.18 8.41 -18.14
C ILE A 160 -11.51 8.67 -17.43
N ILE A 161 -11.48 9.31 -16.27
CA ILE A 161 -12.65 9.70 -15.47
C ILE A 161 -12.53 11.15 -15.03
N GLN A 162 -13.69 11.80 -14.78
CA GLN A 162 -13.76 13.21 -14.38
C GLN A 162 -13.97 13.41 -12.87
N LYS A 163 -14.30 12.33 -12.14
CA LYS A 163 -14.56 12.37 -10.70
C LYS A 163 -14.17 11.05 -10.02
N GLN A 164 -13.78 11.14 -8.76
CA GLN A 164 -13.48 9.96 -7.94
C GLN A 164 -14.78 9.28 -7.49
N CYS A 165 -15.05 8.08 -7.98
CA CYS A 165 -16.16 7.24 -7.50
C CYS A 165 -15.83 6.60 -6.15
N SER A 166 -14.56 6.41 -5.87
CA SER A 166 -14.04 5.83 -4.61
C SER A 166 -14.30 6.68 -3.36
N ASP A 167 -14.56 7.97 -3.50
CA ASP A 167 -14.92 8.84 -2.36
C ASP A 167 -16.26 8.45 -1.73
N LEU A 168 -17.14 7.79 -2.50
CA LEU A 168 -18.44 7.32 -2.04
C LEU A 168 -18.37 5.97 -1.31
N LEU A 169 -17.22 5.31 -1.33
CA LEU A 169 -17.07 3.98 -0.74
C LEU A 169 -16.95 4.04 0.77
N THR A 170 -17.52 3.02 1.42
CA THR A 170 -17.45 2.82 2.86
C THR A 170 -16.72 1.51 3.18
N SER A 171 -16.14 1.42 4.35
CA SER A 171 -15.59 0.18 4.90
C SER A 171 -16.12 -0.01 6.32
N ALA A 172 -16.03 -1.22 6.84
CA ALA A 172 -16.39 -1.49 8.22
C ALA A 172 -15.71 -0.51 9.18
N PRO A 173 -16.35 -0.13 10.28
CA PRO A 173 -15.75 0.71 11.29
C PRO A 173 -14.51 0.06 11.89
N ILE A 174 -13.61 0.88 12.41
CA ILE A 174 -12.45 0.38 13.15
C ILE A 174 -12.96 -0.37 14.37
N PRO A 175 -12.65 -1.66 14.54
CA PRO A 175 -13.05 -2.38 15.73
C PRO A 175 -12.37 -1.75 16.96
N GLU A 176 -13.13 -1.60 18.03
CA GLU A 176 -12.55 -1.27 19.33
C GLU A 176 -11.70 -2.47 19.78
N THR A 177 -10.39 -2.31 19.71
CA THR A 177 -9.44 -3.29 20.23
C THR A 177 -8.91 -2.78 21.56
N THR A 178 -9.25 -3.44 22.64
CA THR A 178 -8.54 -3.28 23.92
C THR A 178 -7.16 -3.91 23.75
N LYS A 179 -6.13 -3.07 23.73
CA LYS A 179 -4.75 -3.57 23.73
C LYS A 179 -4.44 -4.08 25.13
N GLN A 180 -4.25 -5.37 25.23
CA GLN A 180 -3.80 -5.96 26.48
C GLN A 180 -2.31 -5.62 26.70
N ILE A 181 -1.94 -5.44 27.94
CA ILE A 181 -0.54 -5.31 28.37
C ILE A 181 -0.25 -6.45 29.34
N PHE A 182 0.99 -6.90 29.39
CA PHE A 182 1.42 -7.85 30.39
C PHE A 182 1.28 -7.25 31.78
N THR A 183 0.62 -7.96 32.67
CA THR A 183 0.51 -7.62 34.08
C THR A 183 1.85 -7.83 34.79
N ASP A 184 2.03 -7.27 35.98
CA ASP A 184 3.24 -7.48 36.77
C ASP A 184 3.41 -8.94 37.18
N ASP A 185 2.31 -9.65 37.49
CA ASP A 185 2.32 -11.08 37.80
C ASP A 185 2.74 -11.94 36.61
N GLU A 186 2.32 -11.58 35.39
CA GLU A 186 2.73 -12.26 34.17
C GLU A 186 4.22 -12.04 33.88
N VAL A 187 4.71 -10.82 34.06
CA VAL A 187 6.14 -10.54 33.91
C VAL A 187 6.97 -11.27 34.98
N GLN A 188 6.49 -11.34 36.22
CA GLN A 188 7.14 -12.14 37.25
C GLN A 188 7.17 -13.61 36.87
N ARG A 189 6.09 -14.18 36.38
CA ARG A 189 6.06 -15.57 35.87
C ARG A 189 7.07 -15.82 34.74
N LEU A 190 7.29 -14.83 33.85
CA LEU A 190 8.34 -14.93 32.83
C LEU A 190 9.73 -15.00 33.47
N TRP A 191 10.02 -14.19 34.49
CA TRP A 191 11.28 -14.24 35.21
C TRP A 191 11.48 -15.55 35.95
N ASP A 192 10.45 -16.08 36.60
CA ASP A 192 10.48 -17.36 37.31
C ASP A 192 10.75 -18.55 36.37
N ASN A 193 10.34 -18.41 35.11
CA ASN A 193 10.48 -19.41 34.07
C ASN A 193 11.57 -19.07 33.03
N GLN A 194 12.56 -18.24 33.36
CA GLN A 194 13.59 -17.78 32.41
C GLN A 194 14.48 -18.91 31.85
N THR A 195 14.43 -20.12 32.42
CA THR A 195 15.11 -21.32 31.91
C THR A 195 14.37 -22.01 30.79
N LEU A 196 13.07 -21.76 30.62
CA LEU A 196 12.31 -22.21 29.47
C LEU A 196 12.84 -21.57 28.20
N GLU A 197 12.97 -22.37 27.16
CA GLU A 197 13.45 -21.87 25.87
C GLU A 197 12.54 -20.76 25.34
N TRP A 198 13.13 -19.71 24.82
CA TRP A 198 12.48 -18.52 24.25
C TRP A 198 11.78 -17.56 25.23
N VAL A 199 11.66 -17.86 26.53
CA VAL A 199 11.17 -16.87 27.52
C VAL A 199 12.04 -15.62 27.52
N ASP A 200 13.34 -15.79 27.33
CA ASP A 200 14.30 -14.69 27.21
C ASP A 200 14.00 -13.73 26.04
N SER A 201 13.37 -14.23 24.96
CA SER A 201 12.94 -13.39 23.85
C SER A 201 11.72 -12.51 24.21
N VAL A 202 10.82 -13.00 25.06
CA VAL A 202 9.68 -12.22 25.59
C VAL A 202 10.19 -11.12 26.51
N LEU A 203 11.09 -11.47 27.44
CA LEU A 203 11.77 -10.50 28.31
C LEU A 203 12.53 -9.46 27.48
N PHE A 204 13.24 -9.87 26.44
CA PHE A 204 13.90 -8.94 25.53
C PHE A 204 12.91 -7.91 24.94
N PHE A 205 11.74 -8.34 24.47
CA PHE A 205 10.72 -7.41 23.96
C PHE A 205 10.19 -6.46 25.03
N LEU A 206 9.93 -6.98 26.23
CA LEU A 206 9.38 -6.21 27.34
C LEU A 206 10.32 -5.10 27.84
N TYR A 207 11.65 -5.28 27.67
CA TYR A 207 12.65 -4.31 28.10
C TYR A 207 13.33 -3.54 26.98
N THR A 208 12.94 -3.76 25.70
CA THR A 208 13.48 -3.02 24.55
C THR A 208 12.43 -2.33 23.71
N GLY A 209 11.20 -2.82 23.76
CA GLY A 209 10.11 -2.37 22.91
C GLY A 209 10.34 -2.63 21.42
N PHE A 210 11.21 -3.58 21.05
CA PHE A 210 11.46 -3.94 19.65
C PHE A 210 10.21 -4.54 19.00
N ARG A 211 10.15 -4.46 17.67
CA ARG A 211 9.19 -5.24 16.87
C ARG A 211 9.78 -6.61 16.53
N ILE A 212 8.94 -7.60 16.20
CA ILE A 212 9.42 -8.93 15.78
C ILE A 212 10.49 -8.82 14.72
N SER A 213 10.21 -8.06 13.64
CA SER A 213 11.16 -7.91 12.52
C SER A 213 12.48 -7.23 12.93
N GLU A 214 12.46 -6.40 13.97
CA GLU A 214 13.65 -5.75 14.52
C GLU A 214 14.50 -6.73 15.34
N MET A 215 13.86 -7.55 16.19
CA MET A 215 14.56 -8.59 16.96
C MET A 215 15.15 -9.66 16.05
N ILE A 216 14.38 -10.20 15.11
CA ILE A 216 14.83 -11.22 14.15
C ILE A 216 15.98 -10.71 13.28
N GLY A 217 15.96 -9.42 12.96
CA GLY A 217 16.99 -8.76 12.16
C GLY A 217 18.20 -8.27 12.94
N LEU A 218 18.21 -8.37 14.28
CA LEU A 218 19.28 -7.84 15.13
C LEU A 218 20.53 -8.72 15.01
N LYS A 219 21.56 -8.15 14.38
CA LYS A 219 22.86 -8.82 14.24
C LYS A 219 23.72 -8.57 15.48
N THR A 220 24.56 -9.55 15.84
CA THR A 220 25.57 -9.38 16.89
C THR A 220 26.51 -8.23 16.61
N ALA A 221 26.88 -7.99 15.36
CA ALA A 221 27.70 -6.83 14.95
C ALA A 221 27.06 -5.45 15.25
N ASN A 222 25.76 -5.41 15.56
CA ASN A 222 25.04 -4.19 15.95
C ASN A 222 24.86 -4.04 17.46
N ILE A 223 25.58 -4.85 18.25
CA ILE A 223 25.51 -4.85 19.71
C ILE A 223 26.91 -4.51 20.25
N ASP A 224 26.97 -3.50 21.08
CA ASP A 224 28.14 -3.14 21.85
C ASP A 224 27.88 -3.48 23.32
N LEU A 225 28.43 -4.61 23.76
CA LEU A 225 28.27 -5.07 25.15
C LEU A 225 29.02 -4.18 26.13
N ASN A 226 30.14 -3.55 25.74
CA ASN A 226 30.91 -2.66 26.60
C ASN A 226 30.18 -1.33 26.80
N ALA A 227 29.66 -0.75 25.74
CA ALA A 227 28.83 0.44 25.81
C ALA A 227 27.40 0.13 26.30
N GLY A 228 26.99 -1.14 26.39
CA GLY A 228 25.64 -1.57 26.77
C GLY A 228 24.58 -1.01 25.81
N THR A 229 24.80 -1.10 24.50
CA THR A 229 23.90 -0.53 23.49
C THR A 229 23.66 -1.47 22.31
N MET A 230 22.51 -1.27 21.66
CA MET A 230 22.12 -1.99 20.44
C MET A 230 21.66 -1.02 19.36
N ILE A 231 21.99 -1.30 18.12
CA ILE A 231 21.46 -0.57 16.96
C ILE A 231 20.33 -1.38 16.35
N GLY A 232 19.09 -0.88 16.46
CA GLY A 232 17.90 -1.55 15.96
C GLY A 232 17.11 -0.69 14.97
N GLY A 233 16.06 -1.30 14.41
CA GLY A 233 15.10 -0.62 13.54
C GLY A 233 15.31 -0.83 12.06
N VAL A 234 14.27 -1.37 11.41
CA VAL A 234 14.30 -1.72 9.99
C VAL A 234 13.16 -1.04 9.21
N LYS A 235 12.01 -0.82 9.87
CA LYS A 235 10.73 -0.61 9.17
C LYS A 235 10.38 0.86 8.84
N THR A 236 10.85 1.82 9.62
CA THR A 236 10.49 3.24 9.45
C THR A 236 11.73 4.13 9.39
N ALA A 237 11.68 5.21 8.62
CA ALA A 237 12.80 6.16 8.54
C ALA A 237 13.22 6.72 9.91
N ALA A 238 12.28 6.89 10.84
CA ALA A 238 12.56 7.38 12.21
C ALA A 238 13.10 6.29 13.15
N GLY A 239 12.80 5.02 12.86
CA GLY A 239 13.27 3.89 13.66
C GLY A 239 14.54 3.24 13.12
N LYS A 240 14.94 3.55 11.88
CA LYS A 240 16.10 2.93 11.23
C LYS A 240 17.39 3.36 11.93
N ASN A 241 18.20 2.37 12.29
CA ASN A 241 19.47 2.57 12.99
C ASN A 241 19.35 3.35 14.32
N ARG A 242 18.22 3.16 15.03
CA ARG A 242 18.10 3.79 16.34
C ARG A 242 19.00 3.11 17.37
N LEU A 243 19.69 3.91 18.15
CA LEU A 243 20.49 3.44 19.27
C LEU A 243 19.57 3.20 20.47
N VAL A 244 19.61 1.99 21.03
CA VAL A 244 18.80 1.58 22.18
C VAL A 244 19.75 1.06 23.27
N PRO A 245 19.71 1.63 24.50
CA PRO A 245 20.47 1.08 25.63
C PRO A 245 19.94 -0.31 25.98
N ILE A 246 20.82 -1.19 26.41
CA ILE A 246 20.46 -2.48 26.99
C ILE A 246 20.07 -2.22 28.44
N HIS A 247 18.82 -2.54 28.79
CA HIS A 247 18.34 -2.45 30.17
C HIS A 247 19.13 -3.43 31.06
N SER A 248 19.49 -3.01 32.27
CA SER A 248 20.29 -3.78 33.22
C SER A 248 19.74 -5.20 33.47
N LYS A 249 18.42 -5.36 33.62
CA LYS A 249 17.76 -6.65 33.84
C LYS A 249 17.98 -7.69 32.73
N ILE A 250 18.12 -7.26 31.47
CA ILE A 250 18.30 -8.18 30.35
C ILE A 250 19.74 -8.26 29.82
N GLN A 251 20.68 -7.62 30.48
CA GLN A 251 22.08 -7.59 30.06
C GLN A 251 22.67 -9.01 29.95
N THR A 252 22.44 -9.86 30.95
CA THR A 252 22.89 -11.26 30.97
C THR A 252 22.22 -12.08 29.87
N ILE A 253 20.96 -11.80 29.55
CA ILE A 253 20.24 -12.47 28.43
C ILE A 253 20.91 -12.11 27.11
N VAL A 254 21.14 -10.81 26.86
CA VAL A 254 21.76 -10.33 25.63
C VAL A 254 23.18 -10.86 25.50
N GLN A 255 23.97 -10.84 26.57
CA GLN A 255 25.33 -11.38 26.55
C GLN A 255 25.35 -12.86 26.23
N ARG A 256 24.53 -13.68 26.90
CA ARG A 256 24.43 -15.12 26.64
C ARG A 256 24.06 -15.42 25.18
N ARG A 257 23.03 -14.73 24.66
CA ARG A 257 22.60 -14.90 23.26
C ARG A 257 23.67 -14.43 22.27
N PHE A 258 24.41 -13.38 22.60
CA PHE A 258 25.52 -12.87 21.80
C PHE A 258 26.65 -13.93 21.69
N GLU A 259 27.05 -14.49 22.81
CA GLU A 259 28.12 -15.48 22.88
C GLU A 259 27.76 -16.83 22.21
N GLN A 260 26.48 -17.21 22.28
CA GLN A 260 25.96 -18.45 21.69
C GLN A 260 25.67 -18.35 20.19
N SER A 261 25.60 -17.13 19.62
CA SER A 261 25.22 -16.91 18.23
C SER A 261 26.22 -17.56 17.25
N LYS A 262 25.70 -18.40 16.35
CA LYS A 262 26.44 -19.04 15.26
C LYS A 262 26.14 -18.38 13.90
N SER A 263 24.94 -17.83 13.73
CA SER A 263 24.51 -17.21 12.48
C SER A 263 24.86 -15.73 12.37
N GLY A 264 25.38 -15.13 13.44
CA GLY A 264 25.61 -13.68 13.54
C GLY A 264 24.34 -12.87 13.82
N TYR A 265 23.21 -13.52 14.20
CA TYR A 265 22.00 -12.88 14.69
C TYR A 265 21.82 -13.17 16.17
N LEU A 266 21.35 -12.20 16.96
CA LEU A 266 21.16 -12.35 18.41
C LEU A 266 20.18 -13.47 18.74
N PHE A 267 19.09 -13.56 18.01
CA PHE A 267 18.11 -14.66 18.09
C PHE A 267 18.16 -15.47 16.81
N GLU A 268 18.46 -16.74 16.95
CA GLU A 268 18.60 -17.68 15.85
C GLU A 268 17.82 -18.96 16.11
N TYR A 269 17.49 -19.70 15.05
CA TYR A 269 16.82 -20.99 15.15
C TYR A 269 17.67 -22.08 14.49
N ASN A 270 18.11 -23.06 15.26
CA ASN A 270 18.99 -24.13 14.79
C ASN A 270 20.26 -23.60 14.08
N GLY A 271 20.90 -22.57 14.63
CA GLY A 271 22.12 -21.96 14.08
C GLY A 271 21.90 -21.17 12.77
N LYS A 272 20.66 -20.83 12.45
CA LYS A 272 20.28 -20.06 11.26
C LYS A 272 19.45 -18.84 11.63
N LYS A 273 19.41 -17.89 10.72
CA LYS A 273 18.53 -16.72 10.86
C LYS A 273 17.08 -17.16 11.05
N LEU A 274 16.46 -16.71 12.13
CA LEU A 274 15.05 -16.90 12.43
C LEU A 274 14.17 -16.11 11.44
N ASN A 275 13.05 -16.67 10.99
CA ASN A 275 12.03 -15.94 10.25
C ASN A 275 10.80 -15.67 11.10
N GLU A 276 9.92 -14.74 10.63
CA GLU A 276 8.79 -14.29 11.43
C GLU A 276 7.75 -15.40 11.65
N SER A 277 7.53 -16.30 10.69
CA SER A 277 6.59 -17.41 10.84
C SER A 277 7.08 -18.40 11.91
N GLN A 278 8.34 -18.80 11.83
CA GLN A 278 8.95 -19.69 12.84
C GLN A 278 8.84 -19.07 14.25
N TYR A 279 9.12 -17.77 14.38
CA TYR A 279 9.01 -17.12 15.68
C TYR A 279 7.56 -17.06 16.19
N ARG A 280 6.57 -16.88 15.30
CA ARG A 280 5.16 -16.92 15.71
C ARG A 280 4.73 -18.30 16.20
N ASP A 281 5.23 -19.36 15.58
CA ASP A 281 4.97 -20.73 16.03
C ASP A 281 5.56 -20.96 17.44
N VAL A 282 6.82 -20.59 17.65
CA VAL A 282 7.49 -20.60 18.95
C VAL A 282 6.74 -19.76 19.99
N TRP A 283 6.31 -18.56 19.62
CA TRP A 283 5.55 -17.68 20.49
C TRP A 283 4.23 -18.32 20.96
N ASN A 284 3.47 -18.89 20.02
CA ASN A 284 2.18 -19.50 20.34
C ASN A 284 2.36 -20.72 21.29
N GLU A 285 3.37 -21.55 21.04
CA GLU A 285 3.69 -22.68 21.91
C GLU A 285 4.08 -22.20 23.32
N LEU A 286 4.92 -21.17 23.42
CA LEU A 286 5.36 -20.60 24.70
C LEU A 286 4.18 -19.96 25.46
N MET A 287 3.32 -19.20 24.81
CA MET A 287 2.14 -18.59 25.45
C MET A 287 1.18 -19.66 25.96
N ASN A 288 0.95 -20.72 25.21
CA ASN A 288 0.16 -21.87 25.66
C ASN A 288 0.77 -22.55 26.88
N THR A 289 2.09 -22.78 26.87
CA THR A 289 2.83 -23.41 27.99
C THR A 289 2.72 -22.58 29.27
N LEU A 290 2.79 -21.26 29.16
CA LEU A 290 2.71 -20.33 30.28
C LEU A 290 1.27 -19.97 30.67
N ASN A 291 0.27 -20.50 29.97
CA ASN A 291 -1.14 -20.13 30.11
C ASN A 291 -1.34 -18.60 30.05
N MET A 292 -0.81 -17.97 28.99
CA MET A 292 -0.92 -16.56 28.70
C MET A 292 -1.53 -16.37 27.30
N ASP A 293 -2.27 -15.27 27.11
CA ASP A 293 -2.87 -14.92 25.82
C ASP A 293 -2.40 -13.54 25.39
N HIS A 294 -1.18 -13.49 24.84
CA HIS A 294 -0.56 -12.25 24.38
C HIS A 294 0.04 -12.41 22.98
N THR A 295 0.08 -11.30 22.25
CA THR A 295 0.82 -11.18 21.00
C THR A 295 2.19 -10.53 21.24
N PRO A 296 3.21 -10.78 20.40
CA PRO A 296 4.52 -10.12 20.52
C PRO A 296 4.43 -8.59 20.49
N HIS A 297 3.40 -8.03 19.85
CA HIS A 297 3.22 -6.58 19.78
C HIS A 297 2.76 -5.99 21.11
N GLU A 298 2.11 -6.76 21.96
CA GLU A 298 1.67 -6.35 23.30
C GLU A 298 2.84 -6.18 24.27
N CYS A 299 3.95 -6.90 24.10
CA CYS A 299 5.19 -6.59 24.83
C CYS A 299 5.64 -5.13 24.58
N ARG A 300 5.56 -4.69 23.34
CA ARG A 300 5.91 -3.32 22.97
C ARG A 300 4.91 -2.29 23.54
N HIS A 301 3.63 -2.64 23.64
CA HIS A 301 2.65 -1.81 24.34
C HIS A 301 2.95 -1.74 25.82
N THR A 302 3.29 -2.88 26.44
CA THR A 302 3.69 -2.98 27.85
C THR A 302 4.92 -2.11 28.13
N PHE A 303 5.97 -2.24 27.31
CA PHE A 303 7.18 -1.42 27.42
C PHE A 303 6.85 0.07 27.43
N ARG A 304 6.04 0.52 26.46
CA ARG A 304 5.62 1.92 26.38
C ARG A 304 4.82 2.36 27.63
N SER A 305 3.82 1.56 28.01
CA SER A 305 2.95 1.87 29.15
C SER A 305 3.73 1.95 30.47
N ARG A 306 4.69 1.03 30.67
CA ARG A 306 5.56 1.04 31.86
C ARG A 306 6.46 2.27 31.89
N LEU A 307 7.07 2.65 30.78
CA LEU A 307 7.86 3.88 30.70
C LEU A 307 7.00 5.13 30.99
N ASP A 308 5.81 5.19 30.43
CA ASP A 308 4.89 6.33 30.63
C ASP A 308 4.45 6.41 32.10
N SER A 309 4.05 5.28 32.70
CA SER A 309 3.67 5.19 34.11
C SER A 309 4.82 5.50 35.08
N ALA A 310 6.05 5.17 34.70
CA ALA A 310 7.25 5.48 35.48
C ALA A 310 7.72 6.95 35.31
N GLY A 311 6.99 7.77 34.54
CA GLY A 311 7.32 9.19 34.34
C GLY A 311 8.47 9.44 33.38
N ALA A 312 8.80 8.50 32.50
CA ALA A 312 9.85 8.67 31.52
C ALA A 312 9.55 9.83 30.55
N ASN A 313 10.61 10.51 30.12
CA ASN A 313 10.49 11.62 29.18
C ASN A 313 9.88 11.14 27.85
N LYS A 314 8.79 11.79 27.42
CA LYS A 314 8.05 11.42 26.20
C LYS A 314 8.92 11.36 24.93
N VAL A 315 9.88 12.28 24.79
CA VAL A 315 10.81 12.26 23.65
C VAL A 315 11.74 11.05 23.71
N CYS A 316 12.17 10.64 24.93
CA CYS A 316 12.94 9.42 25.15
C CYS A 316 12.11 8.18 24.79
N ILE A 317 10.84 8.12 25.24
CA ILE A 317 9.92 7.04 24.88
C ILE A 317 9.78 6.94 23.37
N ASP A 318 9.48 8.04 22.67
CA ASP A 318 9.31 8.02 21.21
C ASP A 318 10.59 7.59 20.48
N ARG A 319 11.77 7.97 20.96
CA ARG A 319 13.06 7.53 20.41
C ARG A 319 13.32 6.05 20.67
N LEU A 320 13.16 5.58 21.87
CA LEU A 320 13.27 4.16 22.22
C LEU A 320 12.30 3.30 21.39
N MET A 321 11.09 3.81 21.16
CA MET A 321 10.09 3.16 20.32
C MET A 321 10.35 3.29 18.81
N GLY A 322 11.21 4.19 18.36
CA GLY A 322 11.40 4.52 16.94
C GLY A 322 10.14 5.11 16.30
N HIS A 323 9.44 5.97 17.03
CA HIS A 323 8.34 6.78 16.54
C HIS A 323 8.84 8.15 16.07
N LYS A 324 8.14 8.74 15.10
CA LYS A 324 8.36 10.14 14.75
C LYS A 324 7.71 11.02 15.82
N SER A 325 8.46 11.94 16.40
CA SER A 325 7.88 12.98 17.24
C SER A 325 6.84 13.78 16.46
N LYS A 326 5.68 14.05 17.08
CA LYS A 326 4.55 14.74 16.42
C LYS A 326 4.75 16.26 16.35
N GLY A 327 5.59 16.85 17.20
CA GLY A 327 5.85 18.29 17.28
C GLY A 327 7.04 18.73 16.44
N THR A 328 6.94 19.87 15.73
CA THR A 328 8.05 20.44 14.97
C THR A 328 9.22 20.83 15.87
N GLY A 329 8.97 21.37 17.07
CA GLY A 329 9.98 21.70 18.07
C GLY A 329 10.71 20.46 18.63
N GLU A 330 9.98 19.38 18.89
CA GLU A 330 10.57 18.11 19.34
C GLU A 330 11.45 17.44 18.29
N ARG A 331 11.16 17.65 17.00
CA ARG A 331 11.94 17.10 15.88
C ARG A 331 13.25 17.82 15.63
N VAL A 332 13.27 19.14 15.84
CA VAL A 332 14.38 20.01 15.42
C VAL A 332 15.33 20.32 16.58
N TYR A 333 14.80 20.49 17.79
CA TYR A 333 15.58 21.07 18.90
C TYR A 333 15.94 20.09 20.03
N THR A 334 15.40 18.86 20.03
CA THR A 334 15.63 17.94 21.14
C THR A 334 16.54 16.79 20.72
N HIS A 335 17.84 16.93 20.91
CA HIS A 335 18.81 15.84 20.79
C HIS A 335 18.97 15.17 22.15
N LYS A 336 18.33 13.99 22.33
CA LYS A 336 18.57 13.15 23.51
C LYS A 336 19.82 12.31 23.29
N ASN A 337 20.76 12.39 24.22
CA ASN A 337 21.96 11.55 24.18
C ASN A 337 21.68 10.13 24.71
N ILE A 338 22.64 9.25 24.59
CA ILE A 338 22.48 7.84 25.00
C ILE A 338 22.29 7.71 26.51
N GLU A 339 22.90 8.59 27.31
CA GLU A 339 22.76 8.56 28.76
C GLU A 339 21.35 8.93 29.22
N GLU A 340 20.72 9.92 28.57
CA GLU A 340 19.33 10.24 28.84
C GLU A 340 18.39 9.09 28.45
N LEU A 341 18.66 8.38 27.34
CA LEU A 341 17.89 7.19 26.97
C LEU A 341 18.09 6.06 27.99
N ARG A 342 19.32 5.87 28.49
CA ARG A 342 19.67 4.91 29.53
C ARG A 342 18.92 5.19 30.83
N LEU A 343 18.97 6.43 31.32
CA LEU A 343 18.25 6.83 32.52
C LEU A 343 16.74 6.57 32.39
N ASN A 344 16.19 6.82 31.21
CA ASN A 344 14.74 6.62 31.00
C ASN A 344 14.36 5.14 30.86
N ILE A 345 15.16 4.30 30.21
CA ILE A 345 14.82 2.88 30.07
C ILE A 345 14.92 2.14 31.40
N GLU A 346 15.86 2.53 32.28
CA GLU A 346 16.05 1.95 33.61
C GLU A 346 14.93 2.31 34.60
N LEU A 347 14.02 3.21 34.26
CA LEU A 347 12.81 3.48 35.07
C LEU A 347 11.84 2.28 35.11
N ILE A 348 12.00 1.30 34.23
CA ILE A 348 11.22 0.05 34.28
C ILE A 348 11.82 -0.84 35.36
N THR A 349 11.24 -0.82 36.54
CA THR A 349 11.75 -1.58 37.71
C THR A 349 11.21 -3.00 37.83
N ASN A 350 10.08 -3.30 37.22
CA ASN A 350 9.39 -4.62 37.30
C ASN A 350 9.33 -5.29 35.92
#